data_705f93bc4deeabb516ac6e045c27d0c4
#
_entry.id   705f93bc4deeabb516ac6e045c27d0c4
#
_cell.length_a   1.000
_cell.length_b   1.000
_cell.length_c   1.000
_cell.angle_alpha   90.00
_cell.angle_beta   90.00
_cell.angle_gamma   90.00
#
_symmetry.space_group_name_H-M   'P 1'
#
loop_
_entity.id
_entity.type
_entity.pdbx_description
1 polymer ?
#
loop_
_entity_poly.entity_id
_entity_poly.type
_entity_poly.pdbx_seq_one_letter_code
_entity_poly.pdbx_strand_id
1 'polypeptide(L)'
;MSTPLKAPEKTIANIPTLIDRAIFPGTQGGPHMHTIAAKAVAFGEALQPEFKTYAKQVVKNAAVLAAELMAHGFTLIGGGTSNHLILADVHGSFGIDGKEAEQALDKIGLNLNKNAIADDPLPPFKPSGIRLGTPAITTRGLTEKHMPILAEWIKQAL
;
A
#
# COMPACT_ATOMS: atom_id res chain seq x y z
N MET A 1 22.56 -25.28 -13.87
CA MET A 1 22.20 -26.67 -13.53
C MET A 1 20.73 -26.71 -13.15
N SER A 2 19.93 -27.53 -13.82
CA SER A 2 18.50 -27.72 -13.49
C SER A 2 18.38 -28.59 -12.27
N THR A 3 17.76 -28.11 -11.22
CA THR A 3 17.45 -28.93 -10.02
C THR A 3 16.15 -29.70 -10.26
N PRO A 4 16.14 -31.02 -10.18
CA PRO A 4 14.91 -31.77 -10.36
C PRO A 4 13.97 -31.57 -9.17
N LEU A 5 12.70 -31.24 -9.45
CA LEU A 5 11.61 -31.24 -8.48
C LEU A 5 10.98 -32.65 -8.44
N LYS A 6 10.94 -33.25 -7.26
CA LYS A 6 10.23 -34.53 -7.03
C LYS A 6 8.79 -34.23 -6.57
N ALA A 7 7.82 -34.57 -7.42
CA ALA A 7 6.43 -34.78 -6.99
C ALA A 7 6.23 -36.26 -6.63
N PRO A 8 5.18 -36.65 -5.87
CA PRO A 8 4.99 -38.00 -5.38
C PRO A 8 5.10 -39.13 -6.41
N GLU A 9 4.80 -38.82 -7.67
CA GLU A 9 4.83 -39.83 -8.77
C GLU A 9 5.64 -39.38 -10.01
N LYS A 10 6.27 -38.20 -9.99
CA LYS A 10 6.92 -37.66 -11.19
C LYS A 10 8.10 -36.77 -10.84
N THR A 11 9.26 -37.07 -11.41
CA THR A 11 10.42 -36.19 -11.33
C THR A 11 10.33 -35.17 -12.47
N ILE A 12 10.33 -33.88 -12.14
CA ILE A 12 10.36 -32.79 -13.12
C ILE A 12 11.82 -32.41 -13.34
N ALA A 13 12.35 -32.76 -14.51
CA ALA A 13 13.77 -32.71 -14.79
C ALA A 13 14.29 -31.32 -15.23
N ASN A 14 13.44 -30.39 -15.64
CA ASN A 14 13.87 -29.10 -16.22
C ASN A 14 12.97 -27.92 -15.80
N ILE A 15 13.26 -27.39 -14.64
CA ILE A 15 12.55 -26.21 -14.10
C ILE A 15 12.65 -24.97 -15.01
N PRO A 16 13.82 -24.60 -15.56
CA PRO A 16 13.91 -23.45 -16.47
C PRO A 16 12.93 -23.54 -17.64
N THR A 17 12.88 -24.69 -18.33
CA THR A 17 11.94 -24.88 -19.44
C THR A 17 10.47 -24.81 -19.00
N LEU A 18 10.14 -25.27 -17.79
CA LEU A 18 8.78 -25.15 -17.27
C LEU A 18 8.42 -23.69 -16.97
N ILE A 19 9.34 -22.91 -16.44
CA ILE A 19 9.17 -21.48 -16.20
C ILE A 19 8.99 -20.77 -17.56
N ASP A 20 9.86 -21.04 -18.52
CA ASP A 20 9.76 -20.46 -19.87
C ASP A 20 8.39 -20.73 -20.51
N ARG A 21 7.90 -21.97 -20.44
CA ARG A 21 6.59 -22.35 -20.97
C ARG A 21 5.41 -21.75 -20.20
N ALA A 22 5.55 -21.60 -18.89
CA ALA A 22 4.54 -20.94 -18.08
C ALA A 22 4.43 -19.45 -18.42
N ILE A 23 5.56 -18.83 -18.76
CA ILE A 23 5.59 -17.43 -19.21
C ILE A 23 5.11 -17.32 -20.64
N PHE A 24 5.75 -18.02 -21.59
CA PHE A 24 5.41 -17.98 -23.02
C PHE A 24 5.23 -19.39 -23.58
N PRO A 25 4.06 -19.74 -24.13
CA PRO A 25 2.87 -18.90 -24.34
C PRO A 25 1.84 -18.94 -23.18
N GLY A 26 2.20 -19.47 -22.01
CA GLY A 26 1.25 -19.74 -20.93
C GLY A 26 0.52 -18.50 -20.41
N THR A 27 1.23 -17.42 -20.12
CA THR A 27 0.69 -16.19 -19.56
C THR A 27 1.02 -14.93 -20.35
N GLN A 28 2.04 -14.98 -21.20
CA GLN A 28 2.54 -13.86 -21.98
C GLN A 28 2.44 -14.14 -23.49
N GLY A 29 2.38 -13.07 -24.28
CA GLY A 29 2.34 -13.12 -25.74
C GLY A 29 2.93 -11.85 -26.34
N GLY A 30 2.33 -11.33 -27.42
CA GLY A 30 2.74 -10.07 -28.03
C GLY A 30 2.69 -8.91 -27.02
N PRO A 31 3.68 -8.00 -27.03
CA PRO A 31 3.72 -6.90 -26.06
C PRO A 31 2.59 -5.89 -26.29
N HIS A 32 2.03 -5.39 -25.20
CA HIS A 32 1.03 -4.32 -25.22
C HIS A 32 1.72 -2.97 -25.45
N MET A 33 1.84 -2.53 -26.70
CA MET A 33 2.56 -1.31 -27.07
C MET A 33 2.00 -0.05 -26.41
N HIS A 34 0.69 0.03 -26.21
CA HIS A 34 0.05 1.13 -25.48
C HIS A 34 0.54 1.21 -24.02
N THR A 35 0.73 0.07 -23.35
CA THR A 35 1.28 0.02 -22.00
C THR A 35 2.76 0.44 -21.98
N ILE A 36 3.53 0.04 -23.00
CA ILE A 36 4.95 0.45 -23.11
C ILE A 36 5.04 1.96 -23.32
N ALA A 37 4.20 2.52 -24.18
CA ALA A 37 4.12 3.97 -24.39
C ALA A 37 3.71 4.71 -23.12
N ALA A 38 2.72 4.21 -22.38
CA ALA A 38 2.31 4.79 -21.11
C ALA A 38 3.45 4.78 -20.06
N LYS A 39 4.23 3.71 -20.00
CA LYS A 39 5.43 3.66 -19.12
C LYS A 39 6.48 4.69 -19.53
N ALA A 40 6.72 4.88 -20.83
CA ALA A 40 7.68 5.88 -21.33
C ALA A 40 7.25 7.30 -20.92
N VAL A 41 5.95 7.63 -21.02
CA VAL A 41 5.41 8.91 -20.56
C VAL A 41 5.59 9.06 -19.04
N ALA A 42 5.17 8.06 -18.27
CA ALA A 42 5.27 8.10 -16.80
C ALA A 42 6.72 8.28 -16.31
N PHE A 43 7.68 7.60 -16.95
CA PHE A 43 9.10 7.78 -16.61
C PHE A 43 9.63 9.15 -17.07
N GLY A 44 9.16 9.66 -18.22
CA GLY A 44 9.45 11.01 -18.66
C GLY A 44 8.99 12.08 -17.67
N GLU A 45 7.79 11.96 -17.14
CA GLU A 45 7.24 12.82 -16.08
C GLU A 45 8.07 12.70 -14.79
N ALA A 46 8.42 11.47 -14.39
CA ALA A 46 9.20 11.22 -13.17
C ALA A 46 10.64 11.80 -13.22
N LEU A 47 11.16 12.06 -14.39
CA LEU A 47 12.47 12.71 -14.58
C LEU A 47 12.41 14.24 -14.43
N GLN A 48 11.22 14.84 -14.42
CA GLN A 48 11.08 16.29 -14.32
C GLN A 48 11.32 16.80 -12.90
N PRO A 49 11.79 18.05 -12.74
CA PRO A 49 12.02 18.67 -11.42
C PRO A 49 10.75 18.73 -10.56
N GLU A 50 9.60 18.91 -11.18
CA GLU A 50 8.29 18.97 -10.53
C GLU A 50 7.96 17.68 -9.80
N PHE A 51 8.38 16.53 -10.31
CA PHE A 51 8.18 15.25 -9.64
C PHE A 51 8.94 15.15 -8.32
N LYS A 52 10.13 15.76 -8.23
CA LYS A 52 10.88 15.84 -6.95
C LYS A 52 10.12 16.66 -5.91
N THR A 53 9.49 17.75 -6.33
CA THR A 53 8.67 18.60 -5.45
C THR A 53 7.44 17.83 -4.98
N TYR A 54 6.75 17.16 -5.89
CA TYR A 54 5.63 16.29 -5.58
C TYR A 54 6.01 15.18 -4.58
N ALA A 55 7.08 14.43 -4.86
CA ALA A 55 7.53 13.34 -4.00
C ALA A 55 7.89 13.83 -2.57
N LYS A 56 8.54 14.98 -2.45
CA LYS A 56 8.82 15.59 -1.15
C LYS A 56 7.54 15.96 -0.40
N GLN A 57 6.54 16.50 -1.12
CA GLN A 57 5.26 16.85 -0.52
C GLN A 57 4.51 15.59 -0.06
N VAL A 58 4.56 14.49 -0.82
CA VAL A 58 3.98 13.20 -0.41
C VAL A 58 4.55 12.74 0.93
N VAL A 59 5.87 12.72 1.06
CA VAL A 59 6.53 12.30 2.31
C VAL A 59 6.24 13.26 3.46
N LYS A 60 6.23 14.56 3.20
CA LYS A 60 5.90 15.58 4.21
C LYS A 60 4.46 15.42 4.71
N ASN A 61 3.51 15.22 3.81
CA ASN A 61 2.11 14.95 4.17
C ASN A 61 2.00 13.69 5.03
N ALA A 62 2.71 12.62 4.67
CA ALA A 62 2.68 11.37 5.42
C ALA A 62 3.25 11.54 6.84
N ALA A 63 4.36 12.24 6.98
CA ALA A 63 4.96 12.49 8.29
C ALA A 63 4.05 13.30 9.21
N VAL A 64 3.41 14.37 8.69
CA VAL A 64 2.46 15.17 9.49
C VAL A 64 1.20 14.38 9.81
N LEU A 65 0.63 13.66 8.83
CA LEU A 65 -0.56 12.82 9.08
C LEU A 65 -0.26 11.75 10.13
N ALA A 66 0.90 11.11 10.08
CA ALA A 66 1.31 10.13 11.09
C ALA A 66 1.39 10.74 12.49
N ALA A 67 2.00 11.92 12.62
CA ALA A 67 2.10 12.62 13.90
C ALA A 67 0.71 12.99 14.45
N GLU A 68 -0.18 13.49 13.60
CA GLU A 68 -1.55 13.84 14.00
C GLU A 68 -2.38 12.61 14.40
N LEU A 69 -2.27 11.51 13.65
CA LEU A 69 -2.93 10.25 14.04
C LEU A 69 -2.45 9.76 15.41
N MET A 70 -1.14 9.82 15.67
CA MET A 70 -0.61 9.46 17.00
C MET A 70 -1.14 10.39 18.09
N ALA A 71 -1.25 11.69 17.82
CA ALA A 71 -1.85 12.65 18.75
C ALA A 71 -3.33 12.34 19.03
N HIS A 72 -4.04 11.74 18.09
CA HIS A 72 -5.41 11.24 18.24
C HIS A 72 -5.51 9.82 18.84
N GLY A 73 -4.41 9.26 19.33
CA GLY A 73 -4.39 7.98 20.03
C GLY A 73 -4.21 6.74 19.16
N PHE A 74 -3.84 6.90 17.89
CA PHE A 74 -3.50 5.77 17.03
C PHE A 74 -2.11 5.23 17.37
N THR A 75 -1.99 3.93 17.49
CA THR A 75 -0.70 3.23 17.52
C THR A 75 -0.24 2.97 16.10
N LEU A 76 0.87 3.57 15.70
CA LEU A 76 1.45 3.34 14.38
C LEU A 76 2.56 2.31 14.44
N ILE A 77 2.55 1.36 13.52
CA ILE A 77 3.61 0.37 13.39
C ILE A 77 4.90 1.09 12.95
N GLY A 78 5.98 0.85 13.68
CA GLY A 78 7.25 1.57 13.50
C GLY A 78 7.29 2.97 14.11
N GLY A 79 6.27 3.39 14.84
CA GLY A 79 6.23 4.70 15.53
C GLY A 79 6.12 5.90 14.59
N GLY A 80 5.64 5.70 13.36
CA GLY A 80 5.49 6.76 12.36
C GLY A 80 5.80 6.28 10.94
N THR A 81 6.28 7.19 10.09
CA THR A 81 6.67 6.84 8.72
C THR A 81 7.81 7.72 8.21
N SER A 82 8.67 7.13 7.38
CA SER A 82 9.71 7.83 6.60
C SER A 82 9.42 7.85 5.10
N ASN A 83 8.26 7.33 4.67
CA ASN A 83 7.86 7.27 3.27
C ASN A 83 6.42 7.78 3.09
N HIS A 84 5.68 7.26 2.13
CA HIS A 84 4.31 7.66 1.80
C HIS A 84 3.22 6.83 2.50
N LEU A 85 3.59 5.73 3.17
CA LEU A 85 2.66 4.78 3.79
C LEU A 85 2.64 4.91 5.30
N ILE A 86 1.46 4.73 5.86
CA ILE A 86 1.22 4.65 7.30
C ILE A 86 0.48 3.33 7.55
N LEU A 87 0.94 2.56 8.53
CA LEU A 87 0.28 1.36 9.02
C LEU A 87 -0.12 1.60 10.48
N ALA A 88 -1.42 1.61 10.73
CA ALA A 88 -1.98 1.87 12.05
C ALA A 88 -2.64 0.61 12.61
N ASP A 89 -2.35 0.28 13.86
CA ASP A 89 -3.04 -0.75 14.63
C ASP A 89 -4.31 -0.15 15.25
N VAL A 90 -5.45 -0.36 14.60
CA VAL A 90 -6.74 0.12 15.09
C VAL A 90 -7.33 -0.81 16.15
N HIS A 91 -6.94 -2.09 16.14
CA HIS A 91 -7.39 -3.02 17.17
C HIS A 91 -6.76 -2.69 18.53
N GLY A 92 -5.46 -2.55 18.57
CA GLY A 92 -4.76 -2.14 19.78
C GLY A 92 -5.12 -0.73 20.26
N SER A 93 -5.47 0.18 19.34
CA SER A 93 -5.81 1.56 19.68
C SER A 93 -7.26 1.72 20.16
N PHE A 94 -8.22 1.05 19.51
CA PHE A 94 -9.66 1.33 19.70
C PHE A 94 -10.52 0.06 19.86
N GLY A 95 -9.94 -1.13 19.82
CA GLY A 95 -10.67 -2.40 20.00
C GLY A 95 -11.51 -2.84 18.79
N ILE A 96 -11.41 -2.14 17.64
CA ILE A 96 -12.10 -2.50 16.39
C ILE A 96 -11.15 -3.23 15.44
N ASP A 97 -11.67 -4.11 14.58
CA ASP A 97 -10.82 -4.73 13.58
C ASP A 97 -10.62 -3.83 12.34
N GLY A 98 -9.58 -4.10 11.55
CA GLY A 98 -9.26 -3.31 10.37
C GLY A 98 -10.33 -3.34 9.28
N LYS A 99 -11.18 -4.39 9.24
CA LYS A 99 -12.30 -4.45 8.31
C LYS A 99 -13.42 -3.49 8.72
N GLU A 100 -13.70 -3.41 10.01
CA GLU A 100 -14.68 -2.44 10.54
C GLU A 100 -14.22 -1.01 10.27
N ALA A 101 -12.93 -0.72 10.51
CA ALA A 101 -12.32 0.58 10.22
C ALA A 101 -12.35 0.93 8.72
N GLU A 102 -11.98 -0.01 7.83
CA GLU A 102 -12.06 0.15 6.38
C GLU A 102 -13.48 0.52 5.94
N GLN A 103 -14.49 -0.20 6.44
CA GLN A 103 -15.89 0.04 6.10
C GLN A 103 -16.44 1.37 6.66
N ALA A 104 -16.01 1.78 7.83
CA ALA A 104 -16.41 3.05 8.42
C ALA A 104 -15.85 4.24 7.62
N LEU A 105 -14.57 4.17 7.27
CA LEU A 105 -13.89 5.21 6.50
C LEU A 105 -14.37 5.28 5.04
N ASP A 106 -14.70 4.14 4.42
CA ASP A 106 -15.27 4.10 3.08
C ASP A 106 -16.61 4.86 2.99
N LYS A 107 -17.46 4.77 4.04
CA LYS A 107 -18.73 5.51 4.10
C LYS A 107 -18.59 7.02 4.04
N ILE A 108 -17.47 7.56 4.48
CA ILE A 108 -17.15 9.00 4.42
C ILE A 108 -16.24 9.35 3.22
N GLY A 109 -16.01 8.39 2.31
CA GLY A 109 -15.22 8.60 1.10
C GLY A 109 -13.71 8.57 1.31
N LEU A 110 -13.23 8.06 2.44
CA LEU A 110 -11.80 7.86 2.73
C LEU A 110 -11.40 6.42 2.41
N ASN A 111 -10.96 6.18 1.17
CA ASN A 111 -10.55 4.86 0.72
C ASN A 111 -9.15 4.50 1.24
N LEU A 112 -9.09 3.43 1.98
CA LEU A 112 -7.88 2.78 2.46
C LEU A 112 -8.11 1.26 2.49
N ASN A 113 -7.16 0.48 3.00
CA ASN A 113 -7.39 -0.95 3.14
C ASN A 113 -7.06 -1.44 4.56
N LYS A 114 -7.83 -2.44 5.00
CA LYS A 114 -7.42 -3.28 6.12
C LYS A 114 -6.10 -3.96 5.83
N ASN A 115 -5.26 -4.14 6.82
CA ASN A 115 -3.92 -4.70 6.67
C ASN A 115 -3.48 -5.42 7.94
N ALA A 116 -2.91 -6.61 7.78
CA ALA A 116 -2.28 -7.28 8.91
C ALA A 116 -1.07 -6.48 9.40
N ILE A 117 -0.84 -6.52 10.70
CA ILE A 117 0.34 -5.96 11.35
C ILE A 117 1.34 -7.08 11.67
N ALA A 118 2.55 -6.72 12.10
CA ALA A 118 3.51 -7.71 12.60
C ALA A 118 2.93 -8.41 13.84
N ASP A 119 3.04 -9.74 13.89
CA ASP A 119 2.50 -10.58 14.97
C ASP A 119 1.01 -10.33 15.23
N ASP A 120 0.23 -10.14 14.18
CA ASP A 120 -1.18 -9.79 14.25
C ASP A 120 -1.98 -10.84 15.07
N PRO A 121 -2.65 -10.45 16.16
CA PRO A 121 -3.45 -11.38 16.96
C PRO A 121 -4.76 -11.80 16.28
N LEU A 122 -5.18 -11.09 15.23
CA LEU A 122 -6.43 -11.33 14.51
C LEU A 122 -6.22 -12.09 13.20
N PRO A 123 -7.23 -12.80 12.70
CA PRO A 123 -7.13 -13.56 11.46
C PRO A 123 -7.02 -12.65 10.22
N PRO A 124 -6.38 -13.12 9.12
CA PRO A 124 -6.10 -12.30 7.93
C PRO A 124 -7.31 -11.61 7.28
N PHE A 125 -8.51 -12.17 7.44
CA PHE A 125 -9.75 -11.58 6.89
C PHE A 125 -10.32 -10.44 7.73
N LYS A 126 -9.90 -10.34 9.00
CA LYS A 126 -10.24 -9.30 9.96
C LYS A 126 -8.97 -8.87 10.70
N PRO A 127 -7.96 -8.33 10.01
CA PRO A 127 -6.68 -7.99 10.61
C PRO A 127 -6.81 -6.80 11.56
N SER A 128 -5.80 -6.62 12.40
CA SER A 128 -5.78 -5.55 13.41
C SER A 128 -5.55 -4.16 12.85
N GLY A 129 -5.01 -4.04 11.65
CA GLY A 129 -4.54 -2.76 11.14
C GLY A 129 -5.28 -2.24 9.91
N ILE A 130 -5.01 -0.97 9.63
CA ILE A 130 -5.35 -0.29 8.38
C ILE A 130 -4.08 0.31 7.78
N ARG A 131 -4.02 0.34 6.44
CA ARG A 131 -2.95 0.97 5.68
C ARG A 131 -3.49 2.12 4.86
N LEU A 132 -2.86 3.28 5.02
CA LEU A 132 -3.20 4.49 4.27
C LEU A 132 -1.93 5.13 3.72
N GLY A 133 -2.10 5.98 2.72
CA GLY A 133 -0.98 6.67 2.07
C GLY A 133 -1.39 8.02 1.50
N THR A 134 -0.41 8.85 1.22
CA THR A 134 -0.60 10.26 0.86
C THR A 134 -0.44 10.61 -0.61
N PRO A 135 -0.04 9.74 -1.55
CA PRO A 135 0.13 10.12 -2.96
C PRO A 135 -1.15 10.68 -3.59
N ALA A 136 -2.28 9.98 -3.45
CA ALA A 136 -3.54 10.38 -4.08
C ALA A 136 -4.04 11.75 -3.59
N ILE A 137 -3.98 12.01 -2.29
CA ILE A 137 -4.40 13.29 -1.71
C ILE A 137 -3.41 14.41 -2.07
N THR A 138 -2.11 14.12 -2.20
CA THR A 138 -1.12 15.08 -2.66
C THR A 138 -1.36 15.46 -4.12
N THR A 139 -1.67 14.49 -4.99
CA THR A 139 -2.07 14.75 -6.39
C THR A 139 -3.31 15.64 -6.47
N ARG A 140 -4.21 15.55 -5.50
CA ARG A 140 -5.42 16.40 -5.39
C ARG A 140 -5.12 17.78 -4.81
N GLY A 141 -3.87 18.10 -4.48
CA GLY A 141 -3.45 19.40 -4.00
C GLY A 141 -3.44 19.56 -2.47
N LEU A 142 -3.66 18.49 -1.71
CA LEU A 142 -3.54 18.56 -0.25
C LEU A 142 -2.06 18.68 0.15
N THR A 143 -1.84 19.52 1.16
CA THR A 143 -0.52 19.75 1.75
C THR A 143 -0.56 19.41 3.24
N GLU A 144 0.58 19.51 3.90
CA GLU A 144 0.70 19.25 5.34
C GLU A 144 -0.29 20.04 6.20
N LYS A 145 -0.75 21.20 5.73
CA LYS A 145 -1.74 22.05 6.44
C LYS A 145 -3.12 21.39 6.56
N HIS A 146 -3.43 20.44 5.70
CA HIS A 146 -4.72 19.75 5.69
C HIS A 146 -4.68 18.43 6.50
N MET A 147 -3.49 17.99 6.90
CA MET A 147 -3.34 16.69 7.58
C MET A 147 -3.97 16.64 8.97
N PRO A 148 -3.95 17.73 9.78
CA PRO A 148 -4.65 17.72 11.07
C PRO A 148 -6.15 17.46 10.93
N ILE A 149 -6.81 18.14 9.99
CA ILE A 149 -8.26 17.98 9.79
C ILE A 149 -8.59 16.60 9.22
N LEU A 150 -7.71 16.03 8.40
CA LEU A 150 -7.87 14.68 7.87
C LEU A 150 -7.74 13.63 8.98
N ALA A 151 -6.78 13.79 9.89
CA ALA A 151 -6.61 12.93 11.05
C ALA A 151 -7.83 12.99 11.99
N GLU A 152 -8.37 14.17 12.21
CA GLU A 152 -9.59 14.41 12.98
C GLU A 152 -10.79 13.64 12.36
N TRP A 153 -11.00 13.77 11.04
CA TRP A 153 -12.09 13.04 10.36
C TRP A 153 -11.90 11.52 10.43
N ILE A 154 -10.68 11.03 10.29
CA ILE A 154 -10.38 9.60 10.46
C ILE A 154 -10.75 9.18 11.88
N LYS A 155 -10.37 9.95 12.90
CA LYS A 155 -10.67 9.65 14.29
C LYS A 155 -12.17 9.65 14.60
N GLN A 156 -12.90 10.61 14.04
CA GLN A 156 -14.36 10.74 14.26
C GLN A 156 -15.17 9.62 13.61
N ALA A 157 -14.63 9.01 12.54
CA ALA A 157 -15.29 7.94 11.81
C ALA A 157 -15.14 6.57 12.46
N LEU A 158 -14.18 6.41 13.36
CA LEU A 158 -13.85 5.16 14.06
C LEU A 158 -14.33 5.20 15.53
#